data_62e3374b72f4690a2929d09c5452bb5d
#
_entry.id   62e3374b72f4690a2929d09c5452bb5d
#
_cell.length_a   1.000
_cell.length_b   1.000
_cell.length_c   1.000
_cell.angle_alpha   90.00
_cell.angle_beta   90.00
_cell.angle_gamma   90.00
#
_symmetry.space_group_name_H-M   'P 1'
#
loop_
_entity.id
_entity.type
_entity.pdbx_description
1 polymer ?
#
loop_
_entity_poly.entity_id
_entity_poly.type
_entity_poly.pdbx_seq_one_letter_code
_entity_poly.pdbx_strand_id
1 'polypeptide(L)'
;DKAKHFAITGILFAVVFPFLPFTDRYFMDVAIMILTYIMLGWGLNIVVGLAGLLDLGYVAFYAVGAYSYALIATTFGWSFWICLPLAGLFAAFFGILLGFPVLRLRGDYLAIVTLGFGEIIRIILINWYEVTNGPDGITGIPRPSFFGLPFKRSPDEGEMSFHTFFGLEYSTMHRIIFLYYLILVLALITNYFTLKIRKLPVGRAWEALRE
;
A
#
# COMPACT_ATOMS: atom_id res chain seq x y z
N ASP A 1 21.02 -12.24 18.62
CA ASP A 1 20.66 -13.41 17.78
C ASP A 1 19.18 -13.82 17.89
N LYS A 2 18.55 -13.78 19.08
CA LYS A 2 17.12 -14.16 19.28
C LYS A 2 16.16 -13.33 18.42
N ALA A 3 16.37 -12.02 18.30
CA ALA A 3 15.53 -11.14 17.47
C ALA A 3 15.59 -11.48 15.98
N LYS A 4 16.77 -11.87 15.47
CA LYS A 4 16.92 -12.31 14.07
C LYS A 4 16.20 -13.62 13.80
N HIS A 5 16.28 -14.58 14.71
CA HIS A 5 15.57 -15.85 14.58
C HIS A 5 14.07 -15.63 14.60
N PHE A 6 13.56 -14.77 15.49
CA PHE A 6 12.14 -14.44 15.55
C PHE A 6 11.64 -13.77 14.26
N ALA A 7 12.41 -12.83 13.72
CA ALA A 7 12.08 -12.18 12.45
C ALA A 7 12.07 -13.17 11.27
N ILE A 8 13.08 -14.06 11.18
CA ILE A 8 13.16 -15.09 10.14
C ILE A 8 11.97 -16.04 10.24
N THR A 9 11.64 -16.49 11.46
CA THR A 9 10.48 -17.38 11.69
C THR A 9 9.17 -16.70 11.28
N GLY A 10 9.01 -15.41 11.60
CA GLY A 10 7.83 -14.64 11.19
C GLY A 10 7.71 -14.52 9.67
N ILE A 11 8.80 -14.26 8.96
CA ILE A 11 8.83 -14.19 7.49
C ILE A 11 8.53 -15.56 6.87
N LEU A 12 9.14 -16.62 7.39
CA LEU A 12 8.85 -17.99 6.93
C LEU A 12 7.39 -18.36 7.12
N PHE A 13 6.82 -18.04 8.28
CA PHE A 13 5.39 -18.24 8.53
C PHE A 13 4.53 -17.48 7.52
N ALA A 14 4.84 -16.20 7.25
CA ALA A 14 4.11 -15.39 6.28
C ALA A 14 4.20 -15.97 4.86
N VAL A 15 5.34 -16.53 4.45
CA VAL A 15 5.52 -17.15 3.13
C VAL A 15 4.73 -18.45 3.01
N VAL A 16 4.68 -19.26 4.07
CA VAL A 16 3.99 -20.55 4.08
C VAL A 16 2.48 -20.41 4.30
N PHE A 17 2.05 -19.30 4.88
CA PHE A 17 0.65 -19.04 5.28
C PHE A 17 -0.38 -19.39 4.20
N PRO A 18 -0.23 -19.01 2.90
CA PRO A 18 -1.23 -19.33 1.87
C PRO A 18 -1.42 -20.82 1.58
N PHE A 19 -0.45 -21.66 1.97
CA PHE A 19 -0.49 -23.10 1.71
C PHE A 19 -1.04 -23.91 2.88
N LEU A 20 -1.42 -23.26 3.98
CA LEU A 20 -2.00 -23.94 5.13
C LEU A 20 -3.43 -24.43 4.80
N PRO A 21 -3.83 -25.60 5.28
CA PRO A 21 -5.11 -26.24 4.91
C PRO A 21 -6.35 -25.50 5.41
N PHE A 22 -6.20 -24.55 6.30
CA PHE A 22 -7.28 -23.72 6.85
C PHE A 22 -7.37 -22.31 6.25
N THR A 23 -6.53 -21.99 5.25
CA THR A 23 -6.54 -20.68 4.59
C THR A 23 -7.62 -20.60 3.52
N ASP A 24 -8.81 -20.18 3.94
CA ASP A 24 -9.90 -19.83 3.06
C ASP A 24 -9.72 -18.39 2.51
N ARG A 25 -10.56 -18.02 1.55
CA ARG A 25 -10.57 -16.66 0.98
C ARG A 25 -10.65 -15.57 2.05
N TYR A 26 -11.47 -15.77 3.08
CA TYR A 26 -11.62 -14.83 4.18
C TYR A 26 -10.29 -14.58 4.91
N PHE A 27 -9.58 -15.66 5.27
CA PHE A 27 -8.28 -15.54 5.94
C PHE A 27 -7.23 -14.85 5.08
N MET A 28 -7.25 -15.08 3.77
CA MET A 28 -6.35 -14.41 2.83
C MET A 28 -6.65 -12.91 2.70
N ASP A 29 -7.92 -12.52 2.60
CA ASP A 29 -8.32 -11.11 2.54
C ASP A 29 -7.93 -10.36 3.83
N VAL A 30 -8.13 -10.98 4.98
CA VAL A 30 -7.70 -10.45 6.29
C VAL A 30 -6.17 -10.35 6.37
N ALA A 31 -5.44 -11.35 5.89
CA ALA A 31 -3.97 -11.33 5.89
C ALA A 31 -3.40 -10.20 5.00
N ILE A 32 -3.99 -9.97 3.83
CA ILE A 32 -3.64 -8.83 2.95
C ILE A 32 -3.89 -7.51 3.67
N MET A 33 -5.02 -7.36 4.35
CA MET A 33 -5.34 -6.16 5.13
C MET A 33 -4.32 -5.95 6.25
N ILE A 34 -3.99 -6.99 7.02
CA ILE A 34 -2.99 -6.92 8.08
C ILE A 34 -1.63 -6.47 7.53
N LEU A 35 -1.16 -7.07 6.44
CA LEU A 35 0.11 -6.68 5.81
C LEU A 35 0.09 -5.23 5.32
N THR A 36 -1.02 -4.77 4.78
CA THR A 36 -1.20 -3.37 4.38
C THR A 36 -1.07 -2.43 5.55
N TYR A 37 -1.73 -2.72 6.68
CA TYR A 37 -1.62 -1.89 7.88
C TYR A 37 -0.22 -1.96 8.52
N ILE A 38 0.44 -3.11 8.48
CA ILE A 38 1.84 -3.24 8.92
C ILE A 38 2.74 -2.34 8.08
N MET A 39 2.57 -2.35 6.76
CA MET A 39 3.34 -1.49 5.85
C MET A 39 3.11 -0.01 6.11
N LEU A 40 1.85 0.39 6.33
CA LEU A 40 1.48 1.76 6.71
C LEU A 40 2.09 2.14 8.07
N GLY A 41 2.07 1.23 9.05
CA GLY A 41 2.67 1.44 10.36
C GLY A 41 4.19 1.65 10.29
N TRP A 42 4.89 0.91 9.43
CA TRP A 42 6.32 1.15 9.20
C TRP A 42 6.59 2.50 8.53
N GLY A 43 5.75 2.92 7.58
CA GLY A 43 5.83 4.26 6.99
C GLY A 43 5.61 5.36 8.02
N LEU A 44 4.58 5.21 8.84
CA LEU A 44 4.29 6.14 9.94
C LEU A 44 5.43 6.18 10.98
N ASN A 45 6.07 5.05 11.25
CA ASN A 45 7.21 4.98 12.17
C ASN A 45 8.41 5.80 11.69
N ILE A 46 8.57 6.04 10.39
CA ILE A 46 9.60 6.96 9.89
C ILE A 46 9.31 8.39 10.36
N VAL A 47 8.05 8.83 10.26
CA VAL A 47 7.63 10.19 10.61
C VAL A 47 7.58 10.38 12.12
N VAL A 48 6.84 9.51 12.82
CA VAL A 48 6.62 9.62 14.28
C VAL A 48 7.82 9.08 15.05
N GLY A 49 8.35 7.94 14.65
CA GLY A 49 9.40 7.24 15.38
C GLY A 49 10.77 7.89 15.23
N LEU A 50 11.19 8.23 14.01
CA LEU A 50 12.51 8.81 13.73
C LEU A 50 12.50 10.34 13.84
N ALA A 51 11.56 11.00 13.15
CA ALA A 51 11.52 12.46 13.14
C ALA A 51 10.79 13.07 14.34
N GLY A 52 10.04 12.28 15.10
CA GLY A 52 9.29 12.75 16.27
C GLY A 52 8.12 13.67 15.92
N LEU A 53 7.67 13.65 14.68
CA LEU A 53 6.59 14.47 14.16
C LEU A 53 5.27 13.73 14.31
N LEU A 54 4.33 14.24 15.10
CA LEU A 54 3.03 13.62 15.30
C LEU A 54 2.12 13.90 14.10
N ASP A 55 2.11 12.97 13.13
CA ASP A 55 1.26 13.05 11.96
C ASP A 55 0.01 12.17 12.15
N LEU A 56 -1.14 12.81 12.30
CA LEU A 56 -2.45 12.14 12.43
C LEU A 56 -3.19 12.03 11.09
N GLY A 57 -2.67 12.64 10.02
CA GLY A 57 -3.24 12.61 8.68
C GLY A 57 -2.63 11.58 7.75
N TYR A 58 -1.70 10.75 8.20
CA TYR A 58 -0.93 9.83 7.37
C TYR A 58 -1.79 8.91 6.50
N VAL A 59 -2.95 8.44 7.00
CA VAL A 59 -3.87 7.56 6.26
C VAL A 59 -4.44 8.26 5.01
N ALA A 60 -4.48 9.58 4.96
CA ALA A 60 -4.92 10.32 3.79
C ALA A 60 -4.05 10.03 2.54
N PHE A 61 -2.75 9.85 2.72
CA PHE A 61 -1.84 9.51 1.61
C PHE A 61 -2.11 8.11 1.05
N TYR A 62 -2.53 7.18 1.90
CA TYR A 62 -3.02 5.88 1.46
C TYR A 62 -4.27 6.01 0.59
N ALA A 63 -5.23 6.84 1.00
CA ALA A 63 -6.43 7.12 0.22
C ALA A 63 -6.09 7.77 -1.12
N VAL A 64 -5.20 8.78 -1.15
CA VAL A 64 -4.73 9.42 -2.40
C VAL A 64 -4.09 8.39 -3.32
N GLY A 65 -3.23 7.51 -2.82
CA GLY A 65 -2.61 6.44 -3.61
C GLY A 65 -3.64 5.48 -4.21
N ALA A 66 -4.60 5.02 -3.40
CA ALA A 66 -5.66 4.10 -3.84
C ALA A 66 -6.56 4.72 -4.92
N TYR A 67 -7.01 5.95 -4.72
CA TYR A 67 -7.84 6.66 -5.71
C TYR A 67 -7.07 7.03 -6.96
N SER A 68 -5.79 7.42 -6.86
CA SER A 68 -4.94 7.66 -8.02
C SER A 68 -4.78 6.40 -8.87
N TYR A 69 -4.54 5.25 -8.24
CA TYR A 69 -4.52 3.97 -8.93
C TYR A 69 -5.84 3.70 -9.65
N ALA A 70 -6.96 3.81 -8.94
CA ALA A 70 -8.28 3.53 -9.47
C ALA A 70 -8.61 4.43 -10.67
N LEU A 71 -8.38 5.75 -10.57
CA LEU A 71 -8.64 6.72 -11.63
C LEU A 71 -7.75 6.48 -12.86
N ILE A 72 -6.47 6.26 -12.68
CA ILE A 72 -5.56 6.02 -13.82
C ILE A 72 -5.94 4.71 -14.52
N ALA A 73 -6.21 3.65 -13.76
CA ALA A 73 -6.54 2.35 -14.30
C ALA A 73 -7.90 2.36 -15.04
N THR A 74 -8.91 3.07 -14.52
CA THR A 74 -10.24 3.14 -15.16
C THR A 74 -10.29 4.11 -16.33
N THR A 75 -9.58 5.25 -16.24
CA THR A 75 -9.64 6.31 -17.29
C THR A 75 -8.74 5.99 -18.47
N PHE A 76 -7.52 5.53 -18.22
CA PHE A 76 -6.52 5.28 -19.25
C PHE A 76 -6.40 3.80 -19.63
N GLY A 77 -6.99 2.89 -18.86
CA GLY A 77 -6.88 1.45 -19.10
C GLY A 77 -5.45 0.91 -19.01
N TRP A 78 -4.56 1.59 -18.28
CA TRP A 78 -3.17 1.20 -18.20
C TRP A 78 -2.99 -0.07 -17.35
N SER A 79 -1.92 -0.79 -17.66
CA SER A 79 -1.59 -2.03 -16.93
C SER A 79 -1.38 -1.77 -15.44
N PHE A 80 -1.77 -2.76 -14.62
CA PHE A 80 -1.54 -2.78 -13.17
C PHE A 80 -0.12 -2.37 -12.77
N TRP A 81 0.89 -2.88 -13.50
CA TRP A 81 2.31 -2.64 -13.21
C TRP A 81 2.78 -1.21 -13.46
N ILE A 82 2.08 -0.46 -14.30
CA ILE A 82 2.35 0.96 -14.53
C ILE A 82 1.57 1.81 -13.54
N CYS A 83 0.31 1.45 -13.28
CA CYS A 83 -0.56 2.19 -12.36
C CYS A 83 -0.05 2.15 -10.92
N LEU A 84 0.52 1.02 -10.47
CA LEU A 84 0.99 0.86 -9.10
C LEU A 84 2.11 1.84 -8.71
N PRO A 85 3.25 1.91 -9.42
CA PRO A 85 4.30 2.89 -9.09
C PRO A 85 3.83 4.34 -9.31
N LEU A 86 2.98 4.57 -10.30
CA LEU A 86 2.46 5.91 -10.56
C LEU A 86 1.55 6.41 -9.43
N ALA A 87 0.69 5.55 -8.89
CA ALA A 87 -0.10 5.84 -7.71
C ALA A 87 0.77 6.16 -6.49
N GLY A 88 1.86 5.42 -6.31
CA GLY A 88 2.86 5.70 -5.28
C GLY A 88 3.53 7.07 -5.46
N LEU A 89 3.87 7.45 -6.69
CA LEU A 89 4.42 8.77 -7.01
C LEU A 89 3.42 9.89 -6.71
N PHE A 90 2.14 9.72 -7.05
CA PHE A 90 1.10 10.68 -6.71
C PHE A 90 0.93 10.82 -5.19
N ALA A 91 0.88 9.72 -4.46
CA ALA A 91 0.82 9.76 -2.99
C ALA A 91 2.03 10.50 -2.40
N ALA A 92 3.24 10.24 -2.91
CA ALA A 92 4.46 10.92 -2.49
C ALA A 92 4.44 12.42 -2.84
N PHE A 93 3.97 12.77 -4.03
CA PHE A 93 3.82 14.16 -4.44
C PHE A 93 2.87 14.94 -3.52
N PHE A 94 1.71 14.39 -3.22
CA PHE A 94 0.78 14.99 -2.26
C PHE A 94 1.38 15.05 -0.85
N GLY A 95 2.15 14.05 -0.44
CA GLY A 95 2.90 14.06 0.81
C GLY A 95 3.89 15.22 0.90
N ILE A 96 4.63 15.49 -0.17
CA ILE A 96 5.55 16.62 -0.24
C ILE A 96 4.80 17.95 -0.26
N LEU A 97 3.74 18.06 -1.07
CA LEU A 97 2.93 19.27 -1.21
C LEU A 97 2.32 19.71 0.12
N LEU A 98 1.74 18.75 0.84
CA LEU A 98 1.11 19.02 2.15
C LEU A 98 2.15 19.10 3.27
N GLY A 99 3.23 18.33 3.21
CA GLY A 99 4.29 18.34 4.21
C GLY A 99 5.03 19.67 4.26
N PHE A 100 5.29 20.31 3.12
CA PHE A 100 6.07 21.54 3.06
C PHE A 100 5.54 22.69 3.98
N PRO A 101 4.25 23.06 3.95
CA PRO A 101 3.73 24.05 4.89
C PRO A 101 3.63 23.53 6.32
N VAL A 102 3.33 22.25 6.50
CA VAL A 102 3.04 21.63 7.79
C VAL A 102 4.32 21.40 8.62
N LEU A 103 5.45 21.12 7.98
CA LEU A 103 6.73 20.93 8.67
C LEU A 103 7.26 22.17 9.42
N ARG A 104 6.68 23.34 9.17
CA ARG A 104 6.99 24.56 9.93
C ARG A 104 6.31 24.61 11.28
N LEU A 105 5.29 23.78 11.50
CA LEU A 105 4.53 23.69 12.73
C LEU A 105 5.21 22.71 13.69
N ARG A 106 5.06 22.93 14.98
CA ARG A 106 5.67 22.09 16.02
C ARG A 106 4.62 21.60 17.02
N GLY A 107 4.89 20.44 17.58
CA GLY A 107 4.09 19.85 18.66
C GLY A 107 2.63 19.59 18.24
N ASP A 108 1.71 19.95 19.10
CA ASP A 108 0.28 19.67 18.96
C ASP A 108 -0.35 20.39 17.76
N TYR A 109 0.17 21.53 17.34
CA TYR A 109 -0.30 22.22 16.13
C TYR A 109 -0.08 21.41 14.88
N LEU A 110 1.04 20.70 14.78
CA LEU A 110 1.31 19.79 13.68
C LEU A 110 0.26 18.68 13.64
N ALA A 111 -0.03 18.06 14.78
CA ALA A 111 -1.01 16.98 14.88
C ALA A 111 -2.42 17.43 14.47
N ILE A 112 -2.85 18.62 14.92
CA ILE A 112 -4.18 19.16 14.61
C ILE A 112 -4.29 19.46 13.10
N VAL A 113 -3.26 20.08 12.51
CA VAL A 113 -3.27 20.44 11.09
C VAL A 113 -3.20 19.20 10.21
N THR A 114 -2.40 18.19 10.53
CA THR A 114 -2.35 16.94 9.77
C THR A 114 -3.66 16.17 9.85
N LEU A 115 -4.31 16.13 11.02
CA LEU A 115 -5.65 15.58 11.18
C LEU A 115 -6.66 16.31 10.29
N GLY A 116 -6.62 17.65 10.30
CA GLY A 116 -7.46 18.50 9.45
C GLY A 116 -7.27 18.21 7.97
N PHE A 117 -6.04 18.03 7.49
CA PHE A 117 -5.76 17.64 6.11
C PHE A 117 -6.32 16.26 5.79
N GLY A 118 -6.17 15.29 6.69
CA GLY A 118 -6.77 13.97 6.53
C GLY A 118 -8.27 14.03 6.32
N GLU A 119 -8.96 14.86 7.14
CA GLU A 119 -10.40 15.05 7.04
C GLU A 119 -10.82 15.82 5.77
N ILE A 120 -10.06 16.82 5.35
CA ILE A 120 -10.30 17.54 4.08
C ILE A 120 -10.22 16.57 2.90
N ILE A 121 -9.18 15.73 2.83
CA ILE A 121 -9.05 14.72 1.77
C ILE A 121 -10.23 13.76 1.80
N ARG A 122 -10.64 13.28 2.97
CA ARG A 122 -11.80 12.42 3.12
C ARG A 122 -13.09 13.08 2.60
N ILE A 123 -13.33 14.34 2.96
CA ILE A 123 -14.50 15.11 2.53
C ILE A 123 -14.48 15.31 1.01
N ILE A 124 -13.33 15.64 0.43
CA ILE A 124 -13.19 15.78 -1.03
C ILE A 124 -13.54 14.45 -1.72
N LEU A 125 -12.98 13.34 -1.26
CA LEU A 125 -13.22 12.03 -1.87
C LEU A 125 -14.69 11.60 -1.80
N ILE A 126 -15.42 11.96 -0.74
CA ILE A 126 -16.84 11.63 -0.58
C ILE A 126 -17.75 12.57 -1.40
N ASN A 127 -17.36 13.83 -1.60
CA ASN A 127 -18.23 14.83 -2.21
C ASN A 127 -17.93 15.09 -3.69
N TRP A 128 -16.80 14.65 -4.21
CA TRP A 128 -16.43 14.88 -5.61
C TRP A 128 -17.01 13.79 -6.52
N TYR A 129 -18.32 13.79 -6.69
CA TYR A 129 -19.06 12.77 -7.45
C TYR A 129 -18.57 12.58 -8.89
N GLU A 130 -18.18 13.65 -9.57
CA GLU A 130 -17.75 13.60 -10.98
C GLU A 130 -16.45 12.79 -11.17
N VAL A 131 -15.58 12.75 -10.18
CA VAL A 131 -14.26 12.12 -10.25
C VAL A 131 -14.20 10.83 -9.45
N THR A 132 -14.69 10.84 -8.22
CA THR A 132 -14.54 9.72 -7.27
C THR A 132 -15.79 8.87 -7.16
N ASN A 133 -16.91 9.30 -7.79
CA ASN A 133 -18.24 8.71 -7.60
C ASN A 133 -18.75 8.81 -6.14
N GLY A 134 -18.17 9.70 -5.35
CA GLY A 134 -18.60 9.98 -4.00
C GLY A 134 -18.62 8.77 -3.06
N PRO A 135 -19.69 8.59 -2.27
CA PRO A 135 -19.80 7.48 -1.31
C PRO A 135 -19.83 6.09 -1.95
N ASP A 136 -20.29 5.98 -3.21
CA ASP A 136 -20.38 4.71 -3.93
C ASP A 136 -19.02 4.20 -4.39
N GLY A 137 -18.02 5.08 -4.43
CA GLY A 137 -16.66 4.78 -4.80
C GLY A 137 -16.47 4.43 -6.28
N ILE A 138 -15.23 4.22 -6.69
CA ILE A 138 -14.88 3.88 -8.07
C ILE A 138 -15.08 2.38 -8.28
N THR A 139 -15.93 2.03 -9.23
CA THR A 139 -16.22 0.65 -9.65
C THR A 139 -15.52 0.32 -10.96
N GLY A 140 -15.44 -0.98 -11.31
CA GLY A 140 -14.87 -1.40 -12.59
C GLY A 140 -13.34 -1.30 -12.66
N ILE A 141 -12.64 -1.21 -11.52
CA ILE A 141 -11.17 -1.17 -11.48
C ILE A 141 -10.62 -2.45 -12.13
N PRO A 142 -9.71 -2.33 -13.13
CA PRO A 142 -9.10 -3.48 -13.78
C PRO A 142 -8.41 -4.39 -12.76
N ARG A 143 -8.62 -5.69 -12.92
CA ARG A 143 -8.01 -6.68 -12.03
C ARG A 143 -6.50 -6.77 -12.29
N PRO A 144 -5.69 -7.01 -11.26
CA PRO A 144 -4.25 -7.20 -11.44
C PRO A 144 -3.98 -8.40 -12.35
N SER A 145 -2.95 -8.28 -13.18
CA SER A 145 -2.44 -9.35 -14.04
C SER A 145 -1.03 -9.76 -13.59
N PHE A 146 -0.70 -11.03 -13.76
CA PHE A 146 0.67 -11.51 -13.53
C PHE A 146 1.50 -11.24 -14.79
N PHE A 147 2.23 -10.12 -14.83
CA PHE A 147 3.09 -9.70 -15.95
C PHE A 147 2.42 -9.86 -17.34
N GLY A 148 1.18 -9.40 -17.46
CA GLY A 148 0.40 -9.52 -18.69
C GLY A 148 -0.48 -10.76 -18.80
N LEU A 149 -0.40 -11.72 -17.85
CA LEU A 149 -1.26 -12.90 -17.79
C LEU A 149 -2.48 -12.60 -16.89
N PRO A 150 -3.68 -12.45 -17.44
CA PRO A 150 -4.86 -12.19 -16.65
C PRO A 150 -5.30 -13.41 -15.84
N PHE A 151 -5.84 -13.19 -14.66
CA PHE A 151 -6.48 -14.21 -13.82
C PHE A 151 -7.95 -14.39 -14.21
N LYS A 152 -8.24 -14.63 -15.51
CA LYS A 152 -9.57 -14.88 -16.05
C LYS A 152 -9.74 -16.36 -16.38
N ARG A 153 -10.97 -16.86 -16.27
CA ARG A 153 -11.30 -18.24 -16.65
C ARG A 153 -11.22 -18.44 -18.18
N SER A 154 -11.73 -17.45 -18.92
CA SER A 154 -11.68 -17.43 -20.39
C SER A 154 -10.98 -16.12 -20.77
N PRO A 155 -9.74 -16.19 -21.29
CA PRO A 155 -9.04 -15.03 -21.82
C PRO A 155 -9.71 -14.54 -23.10
N ASP A 156 -9.52 -13.28 -23.44
CA ASP A 156 -9.97 -12.72 -24.71
C ASP A 156 -9.17 -13.35 -25.86
N GLU A 157 -9.67 -13.24 -27.10
CA GLU A 157 -9.02 -13.85 -28.27
C GLU A 157 -7.56 -13.37 -28.40
N GLY A 158 -6.63 -14.35 -28.33
CA GLY A 158 -5.19 -14.09 -28.42
C GLY A 158 -4.46 -13.87 -27.10
N GLU A 159 -5.14 -13.82 -25.96
CA GLU A 159 -4.52 -13.75 -24.64
C GLU A 159 -4.39 -15.13 -23.99
N MET A 160 -3.24 -15.41 -23.38
CA MET A 160 -3.06 -16.56 -22.51
C MET A 160 -3.39 -16.17 -21.06
N SER A 161 -4.24 -16.96 -20.39
CA SER A 161 -4.50 -16.75 -18.96
C SER A 161 -3.39 -17.40 -18.11
N PHE A 162 -3.27 -16.92 -16.86
CA PHE A 162 -2.28 -17.45 -15.90
C PHE A 162 -2.39 -18.96 -15.71
N HIS A 163 -3.61 -19.49 -15.53
CA HIS A 163 -3.81 -20.92 -15.32
C HIS A 163 -3.48 -21.76 -16.57
N THR A 164 -3.77 -21.24 -17.77
CA THR A 164 -3.44 -21.92 -19.03
C THR A 164 -1.94 -21.96 -19.26
N PHE A 165 -1.23 -20.86 -18.95
CA PHE A 165 0.22 -20.79 -19.12
C PHE A 165 0.97 -21.76 -18.21
N PHE A 166 0.53 -21.90 -16.96
CA PHE A 166 1.16 -22.80 -15.99
C PHE A 166 0.54 -24.19 -15.93
N GLY A 167 -0.47 -24.50 -16.76
CA GLY A 167 -1.15 -25.79 -16.76
C GLY A 167 -1.90 -26.12 -15.46
N LEU A 168 -2.37 -25.09 -14.75
CA LEU A 168 -3.07 -25.22 -13.47
C LEU A 168 -4.58 -25.18 -13.69
N GLU A 169 -5.35 -25.79 -12.79
CA GLU A 169 -6.80 -25.62 -12.77
C GLU A 169 -7.16 -24.19 -12.37
N TYR A 170 -8.20 -23.63 -13.01
CA TYR A 170 -8.64 -22.28 -12.70
C TYR A 170 -9.15 -22.18 -11.27
N SER A 171 -8.57 -21.27 -10.49
CA SER A 171 -9.04 -20.91 -9.17
C SER A 171 -8.98 -19.38 -8.95
N THR A 172 -10.03 -18.83 -8.36
CA THR A 172 -10.04 -17.43 -7.95
C THR A 172 -9.00 -17.11 -6.85
N MET A 173 -8.55 -18.16 -6.14
CA MET A 173 -7.51 -18.06 -5.11
C MET A 173 -6.15 -17.68 -5.69
N HIS A 174 -5.82 -18.01 -6.93
CA HIS A 174 -4.54 -17.66 -7.55
C HIS A 174 -4.30 -16.16 -7.56
N ARG A 175 -5.33 -15.37 -7.88
CA ARG A 175 -5.24 -13.91 -7.85
C ARG A 175 -5.03 -13.37 -6.43
N ILE A 176 -5.73 -13.93 -5.47
CA ILE A 176 -5.65 -13.50 -4.06
C ILE A 176 -4.27 -13.84 -3.49
N ILE A 177 -3.74 -15.03 -3.79
CA ILE A 177 -2.39 -15.45 -3.42
C ILE A 177 -1.34 -14.53 -4.06
N PHE A 178 -1.51 -14.18 -5.33
CA PHE A 178 -0.63 -13.23 -6.02
C PHE A 178 -0.62 -11.86 -5.33
N LEU A 179 -1.79 -11.31 -4.99
CA LEU A 179 -1.89 -10.04 -4.25
C LEU A 179 -1.27 -10.14 -2.86
N TYR A 180 -1.45 -11.26 -2.18
CA TYR A 180 -0.82 -11.49 -0.88
C TYR A 180 0.70 -11.45 -0.96
N TYR A 181 1.31 -12.16 -1.93
CA TYR A 181 2.76 -12.13 -2.10
C TYR A 181 3.26 -10.76 -2.56
N LEU A 182 2.50 -10.06 -3.39
CA LEU A 182 2.85 -8.71 -3.81
C LEU A 182 2.93 -7.76 -2.61
N ILE A 183 1.89 -7.74 -1.76
CA ILE A 183 1.90 -6.88 -0.56
C ILE A 183 2.96 -7.33 0.45
N LEU A 184 3.23 -8.63 0.58
CA LEU A 184 4.30 -9.14 1.42
C LEU A 184 5.67 -8.64 0.97
N VAL A 185 5.96 -8.67 -0.33
CA VAL A 185 7.22 -8.15 -0.89
C VAL A 185 7.32 -6.64 -0.67
N LEU A 186 6.24 -5.89 -0.93
CA LEU A 186 6.22 -4.45 -0.69
C LEU A 186 6.40 -4.10 0.79
N ALA A 187 5.79 -4.87 1.69
CA ALA A 187 5.96 -4.71 3.13
C ALA A 187 7.41 -4.97 3.56
N LEU A 188 8.05 -6.02 3.04
CA LEU A 188 9.45 -6.33 3.32
C LEU A 188 10.40 -5.25 2.76
N ILE A 189 10.12 -4.72 1.58
CA ILE A 189 10.86 -3.60 1.00
C ILE A 189 10.74 -2.36 1.90
N THR A 190 9.53 -2.03 2.35
CA THR A 190 9.29 -0.89 3.25
C THR A 190 10.03 -1.07 4.57
N ASN A 191 10.00 -2.26 5.15
CA ASN A 191 10.76 -2.57 6.36
C ASN A 191 12.27 -2.41 6.15
N TYR A 192 12.79 -2.93 5.04
CA TYR A 192 14.21 -2.79 4.69
C TYR A 192 14.62 -1.32 4.57
N PHE A 193 13.82 -0.51 3.87
CA PHE A 193 14.05 0.93 3.76
C PHE A 193 14.00 1.64 5.12
N THR A 194 13.02 1.33 5.96
CA THR A 194 12.90 1.90 7.31
C THR A 194 14.14 1.61 8.15
N LEU A 195 14.61 0.37 8.15
CA LEU A 195 15.82 -0.04 8.87
C LEU A 195 17.09 0.60 8.29
N LYS A 196 17.15 0.77 6.98
CA LYS A 196 18.30 1.37 6.30
C LYS A 196 18.35 2.88 6.54
N ILE A 197 17.24 3.61 6.42
CA ILE A 197 17.16 5.05 6.68
C ILE A 197 17.65 5.38 8.08
N ARG A 198 17.28 4.60 9.08
CA ARG A 198 17.72 4.78 10.46
C ARG A 198 19.24 4.78 10.62
N LYS A 199 19.95 4.01 9.78
CA LYS A 199 21.43 3.91 9.82
C LYS A 199 22.13 5.00 8.99
N LEU A 200 21.41 5.69 8.10
CA LEU A 200 21.96 6.74 7.25
C LEU A 200 22.15 8.05 8.03
N PRO A 201 23.04 8.95 7.55
CA PRO A 201 23.21 10.27 8.15
C PRO A 201 21.93 11.07 8.31
N VAL A 202 20.99 10.93 7.33
CA VAL A 202 19.69 11.58 7.34
C VAL A 202 18.83 11.10 8.50
N GLY A 203 18.76 9.79 8.75
CA GLY A 203 18.00 9.22 9.86
C GLY A 203 18.54 9.67 11.20
N ARG A 204 19.87 9.69 11.35
CA ARG A 204 20.54 10.21 12.57
C ARG A 204 20.31 11.70 12.77
N ALA A 205 20.26 12.49 11.69
CA ALA A 205 19.93 13.90 11.77
C ALA A 205 18.46 14.11 12.22
N TRP A 206 17.54 13.28 11.82
CA TRP A 206 16.15 13.32 12.28
C TRP A 206 16.02 12.93 13.75
N GLU A 207 16.74 11.90 14.20
CA GLU A 207 16.78 11.53 15.62
C GLU A 207 17.34 12.69 16.49
N ALA A 208 18.36 13.40 16.00
CA ALA A 208 18.92 14.58 16.68
C ALA A 208 18.00 15.79 16.71
N LEU A 209 17.10 15.95 15.74
CA LEU A 209 16.10 17.03 15.73
C LEU A 209 14.92 16.74 16.68
N ARG A 210 14.75 15.50 17.07
CA ARG A 210 13.70 15.06 18.01
C ARG A 210 14.04 15.41 19.46
N GLU A 211 15.33 15.45 19.83
CA GLU A 211 15.81 15.82 21.17
C GLU A 211 15.83 17.35 21.36
#